data_1405e7382aed04ba03074bcecc93147c
#
_entry.id   1405e7382aed04ba03074bcecc93147c
#
_cell.length_a   1.000
_cell.length_b   1.000
_cell.length_c   1.000
_cell.angle_alpha   90.00
_cell.angle_beta   90.00
_cell.angle_gamma   90.00
#
_symmetry.space_group_name_H-M   'P 1'
#
loop_
_entity.id
_entity.type
_entity.pdbx_description
1 polymer ?
#
loop_
_entity_poly.entity_id
_entity_poly.type
_entity_poly.pdbx_seq_one_letter_code
_entity_poly.pdbx_strand_id
1 'polypeptide(L)'
;MKTAYELAMERLSKGSPAVKLTDAQKKELADLESQCVAKIAERELLLKGEITKAIDRNDAEAVEQLEKQLTSDRKSLRAGFEEKKEKVRGG
;
A
#
# COMPACT_ATOMS: atom_id res chain seq x y z
N MET A 1 14.78 -30.21 6.86
CA MET A 1 15.90 -29.38 7.31
C MET A 1 15.58 -27.90 7.12
N LYS A 2 15.66 -27.11 8.17
CA LYS A 2 15.34 -25.68 8.09
C LYS A 2 16.52 -24.89 7.55
N THR A 3 16.24 -23.90 6.71
CA THR A 3 17.27 -23.00 6.21
C THR A 3 17.70 -22.03 7.32
N ALA A 4 18.84 -21.37 7.14
CA ALA A 4 19.30 -20.34 8.08
C ALA A 4 18.26 -19.22 8.23
N TYR A 5 17.57 -18.89 7.14
CA TYR A 5 16.50 -17.91 7.13
C TYR A 5 15.32 -18.34 8.02
N GLU A 6 14.89 -19.59 7.90
CA GLU A 6 13.80 -20.14 8.70
C GLU A 6 14.13 -20.16 10.18
N LEU A 7 15.36 -20.51 10.53
CA LEU A 7 15.83 -20.47 11.91
C LEU A 7 15.84 -19.06 12.47
N ALA A 8 16.27 -18.10 11.67
CA ALA A 8 16.25 -16.69 12.07
C ALA A 8 14.83 -16.20 12.30
N MET A 9 13.92 -16.56 11.44
CA MET A 9 12.49 -16.19 11.58
C MET A 9 11.86 -16.82 12.81
N GLU A 10 12.18 -18.07 13.12
CA GLU A 10 11.72 -18.74 14.34
C GLU A 10 12.21 -18.04 15.59
N ARG A 11 13.49 -17.65 15.61
CA ARG A 11 14.06 -16.93 16.75
C ARG A 11 13.40 -15.58 16.94
N LEU A 12 13.13 -14.86 15.84
CA LEU A 12 12.45 -13.58 15.89
C LEU A 12 11.03 -13.72 16.43
N SER A 13 10.31 -14.74 16.01
CA SER A 13 8.94 -14.93 16.49
C SER A 13 8.84 -15.45 17.92
N LYS A 14 9.82 -16.22 18.39
CA LYS A 14 9.83 -16.80 19.75
C LYS A 14 10.57 -15.95 20.78
N GLY A 15 11.57 -15.21 20.37
CA GLY A 15 12.49 -14.55 21.28
C GLY A 15 12.33 -13.04 21.42
N SER A 16 11.39 -12.44 20.73
CA SER A 16 11.25 -10.98 20.75
C SER A 16 9.85 -10.54 21.15
N PRO A 17 9.59 -10.35 22.44
CA PRO A 17 8.28 -9.88 22.93
C PRO A 17 7.90 -8.51 22.37
N ALA A 18 8.86 -7.71 21.93
CA ALA A 18 8.62 -6.39 21.37
C ALA A 18 7.91 -6.41 20.00
N VAL A 19 7.87 -7.58 19.33
CA VAL A 19 7.29 -7.71 17.99
C VAL A 19 5.85 -8.20 18.03
N LYS A 20 5.37 -8.57 19.20
CA LYS A 20 4.02 -9.10 19.33
C LYS A 20 3.00 -7.98 19.30
N LEU A 21 2.24 -7.90 18.22
CA LEU A 21 1.21 -6.89 18.06
C LEU A 21 0.01 -7.21 18.96
N THR A 22 -0.56 -6.17 19.55
CA THR A 22 -1.82 -6.29 20.31
C THR A 22 -2.97 -6.47 19.32
N ASP A 23 -4.10 -6.93 19.80
CA ASP A 23 -5.31 -7.03 18.98
C ASP A 23 -5.75 -5.67 18.46
N ALA A 24 -5.60 -4.62 19.26
CA ALA A 24 -5.87 -3.25 18.85
C ALA A 24 -4.96 -2.81 17.70
N GLN A 25 -3.67 -3.12 17.76
CA GLN A 25 -2.71 -2.81 16.71
C GLN A 25 -3.02 -3.57 15.43
N LYS A 26 -3.37 -4.84 15.52
CA LYS A 26 -3.77 -5.66 14.36
C LYS A 26 -4.99 -5.08 13.68
N LYS A 27 -5.97 -4.64 14.45
CA LYS A 27 -7.17 -4.01 13.92
C LYS A 27 -6.85 -2.68 13.23
N GLU A 28 -6.01 -1.87 13.83
CA GLU A 28 -5.55 -0.60 13.23
C GLU A 28 -4.83 -0.84 11.91
N LEU A 29 -3.95 -1.83 11.85
CA LEU A 29 -3.24 -2.18 10.62
C LEU A 29 -4.21 -2.65 9.53
N ALA A 30 -5.20 -3.46 9.90
CA ALA A 30 -6.22 -3.92 8.96
C ALA A 30 -7.06 -2.75 8.45
N ASP A 31 -7.44 -1.81 9.32
CA ASP A 31 -8.18 -0.61 8.93
C ASP A 31 -7.37 0.27 7.98
N LEU A 32 -6.08 0.45 8.26
CA LEU A 32 -5.18 1.21 7.39
C LEU A 32 -5.05 0.57 6.01
N GLU A 33 -4.91 -0.76 5.96
CA GLU A 33 -4.86 -1.47 4.68
C GLU A 33 -6.15 -1.29 3.89
N SER A 34 -7.28 -1.41 4.54
CA SER A 34 -8.59 -1.21 3.93
C SER A 34 -8.74 0.22 3.38
N GLN A 35 -8.30 1.22 4.14
CA GLN A 35 -8.31 2.62 3.69
C GLN A 35 -7.38 2.84 2.51
N CYS A 36 -6.21 2.21 2.53
CA CYS A 36 -5.24 2.29 1.44
C CYS A 36 -5.84 1.75 0.14
N VAL A 37 -6.43 0.57 0.19
CA VAL A 37 -7.08 -0.06 -0.97
C VAL A 37 -8.20 0.84 -1.51
N ALA A 38 -9.03 1.39 -0.61
CA ALA A 38 -10.13 2.25 -0.99
C ALA A 38 -9.64 3.55 -1.66
N LYS A 39 -8.62 4.18 -1.11
CA LYS A 39 -8.06 5.42 -1.68
C LYS A 39 -7.44 5.18 -3.05
N ILE A 40 -6.71 4.08 -3.20
CA ILE A 40 -6.12 3.71 -4.49
C ILE A 40 -7.22 3.45 -5.51
N ALA A 41 -8.26 2.71 -5.13
CA ALA A 41 -9.40 2.42 -6.00
C ALA A 41 -10.12 3.70 -6.46
N GLU A 42 -10.31 4.67 -5.56
CA GLU A 42 -10.91 5.97 -5.90
C GLU A 42 -10.07 6.70 -6.94
N ARG A 43 -8.75 6.73 -6.76
CA ARG A 43 -7.84 7.38 -7.70
C ARG A 43 -7.82 6.68 -9.05
N GLU A 44 -7.80 5.36 -9.04
CA GLU A 44 -7.84 4.55 -10.26
C GLU A 44 -9.12 4.84 -11.06
N LEU A 45 -10.24 4.87 -10.38
CA LEU A 45 -11.54 5.11 -11.02
C LEU A 45 -11.58 6.50 -11.65
N LEU A 46 -11.12 7.52 -10.92
CA LEU A 46 -11.08 8.89 -11.40
C LEU A 46 -10.17 9.04 -12.63
N LEU A 47 -8.92 8.54 -12.52
CA LEU A 47 -7.93 8.70 -13.59
C LEU A 47 -8.25 7.84 -14.80
N LYS A 48 -8.81 6.65 -14.61
CA LYS A 48 -9.27 5.82 -15.73
C LYS A 48 -10.38 6.50 -16.50
N GLY A 49 -11.28 7.20 -15.81
CA GLY A 49 -12.30 8.02 -16.46
C GLY A 49 -11.70 9.12 -17.32
N GLU A 50 -10.70 9.82 -16.80
CA GLU A 50 -9.98 10.86 -17.53
C GLU A 50 -9.20 10.30 -18.73
N ILE A 51 -8.58 9.12 -18.56
CA ILE A 51 -7.87 8.43 -19.64
C ILE A 51 -8.84 8.07 -20.77
N THR A 52 -10.02 7.56 -20.44
CA THR A 52 -11.05 7.23 -21.43
C THR A 52 -11.43 8.48 -22.23
N LYS A 53 -11.62 9.61 -21.58
CA LYS A 53 -11.92 10.88 -22.24
C LYS A 53 -10.79 11.32 -23.16
N ALA A 54 -9.55 11.16 -22.73
CA ALA A 54 -8.39 11.50 -23.53
C ALA A 54 -8.27 10.61 -24.78
N ILE A 55 -8.57 9.33 -24.63
CA ILE A 55 -8.61 8.38 -25.76
C ILE A 55 -9.68 8.83 -26.77
N ASP A 56 -10.84 9.19 -26.30
CA ASP A 56 -11.95 9.66 -27.15
C ASP A 56 -11.58 10.91 -27.94
N ARG A 57 -10.73 11.77 -27.35
CA ARG A 57 -10.23 12.98 -28.03
C ARG A 57 -9.01 12.72 -28.89
N ASN A 58 -8.52 11.49 -28.95
CA ASN A 58 -7.27 11.13 -29.63
C ASN A 58 -6.06 11.90 -29.08
N ASP A 59 -6.05 12.14 -27.77
CA ASP A 59 -4.99 12.88 -27.10
C ASP A 59 -4.02 11.90 -26.44
N ALA A 60 -3.11 11.34 -27.23
CA ALA A 60 -2.15 10.35 -26.77
C ALA A 60 -1.22 10.88 -25.68
N GLU A 61 -0.84 12.15 -25.76
CA GLU A 61 0.01 12.80 -24.77
C GLU A 61 -0.66 12.86 -23.40
N ALA A 62 -1.94 13.24 -23.39
CA ALA A 62 -2.74 13.29 -22.16
C ALA A 62 -2.88 11.89 -21.56
N VAL A 63 -3.11 10.86 -22.38
CA VAL A 63 -3.19 9.46 -21.92
C VAL A 63 -1.91 9.07 -21.21
N GLU A 64 -0.76 9.34 -21.82
CA GLU A 64 0.54 9.03 -21.24
C GLU A 64 0.75 9.72 -19.90
N GLN A 65 0.43 11.01 -19.83
CA GLN A 65 0.57 11.78 -18.58
C GLN A 65 -0.35 11.27 -17.48
N LEU A 66 -1.59 10.93 -17.83
CA LEU A 66 -2.55 10.40 -16.87
C LEU A 66 -2.12 9.02 -16.34
N GLU A 67 -1.54 8.18 -17.18
CA GLU A 67 -1.01 6.88 -16.74
C GLU A 67 0.16 7.05 -15.78
N LYS A 68 1.05 8.01 -16.06
CA LYS A 68 2.15 8.36 -15.16
C LYS A 68 1.64 8.89 -13.83
N GLN A 69 0.60 9.72 -13.87
CA GLN A 69 -0.04 10.26 -12.69
C GLN A 69 -0.64 9.14 -11.83
N LEU A 70 -1.30 8.18 -12.45
CA LEU A 70 -1.88 7.05 -11.76
C LEU A 70 -0.81 6.22 -11.04
N THR A 71 0.29 5.92 -11.72
CA THR A 71 1.42 5.19 -11.14
C THR A 71 2.00 5.94 -9.95
N SER A 72 2.20 7.25 -10.11
CA SER A 72 2.73 8.11 -9.06
C SER A 72 1.79 8.18 -7.85
N ASP A 73 0.49 8.33 -8.09
CA ASP A 73 -0.52 8.38 -7.02
C ASP A 73 -0.58 7.08 -6.23
N ARG A 74 -0.55 5.94 -6.91
CA ARG A 74 -0.52 4.62 -6.26
C ARG A 74 0.70 4.50 -5.35
N LYS A 75 1.85 4.88 -5.85
CA LYS A 75 3.11 4.80 -5.11
C LYS A 75 3.09 5.71 -3.88
N SER A 76 2.63 6.96 -4.04
CA SER A 76 2.54 7.93 -2.95
C SER A 76 1.56 7.50 -1.87
N LEU A 77 0.39 7.01 -2.26
CA LEU A 77 -0.63 6.54 -1.32
C LEU A 77 -0.12 5.34 -0.53
N ARG A 78 0.51 4.39 -1.22
CA ARG A 78 1.06 3.21 -0.55
C ARG A 78 2.17 3.59 0.42
N ALA A 79 3.07 4.46 0.02
CA ALA A 79 4.15 4.94 0.89
C ALA A 79 3.60 5.63 2.14
N GLY A 80 2.60 6.48 1.98
CA GLY A 80 1.95 7.18 3.09
C GLY A 80 1.30 6.23 4.08
N PHE A 81 0.59 5.21 3.59
CA PHE A 81 -0.04 4.22 4.46
C PHE A 81 0.98 3.28 5.11
N GLU A 82 2.07 2.95 4.41
CA GLU A 82 3.16 2.15 5.01
C GLU A 82 3.81 2.89 6.18
N GLU A 83 3.99 4.20 6.06
CA GLU A 83 4.47 5.04 7.17
C GLU A 83 3.54 4.96 8.37
N LYS A 84 2.24 5.08 8.14
CA LYS A 84 1.23 4.97 9.21
C LYS A 84 1.26 3.60 9.88
N LYS A 85 1.40 2.54 9.07
CA LYS A 85 1.51 1.17 9.58
C LYS A 85 2.75 1.00 10.45
N GLU A 86 3.87 1.57 10.02
CA GLU A 86 5.11 1.52 10.81
C GLU A 86 4.95 2.18 12.16
N LYS A 87 4.26 3.30 12.23
CA LYS A 87 3.98 3.99 13.50
C LYS A 87 3.15 3.12 14.43
N VAL A 88 2.18 2.39 13.90
CA VAL A 88 1.37 1.47 14.70
C VAL A 88 2.22 0.31 15.22
N ARG A 89 3.07 -0.26 14.36
CA ARG A 89 3.97 -1.37 14.75
C ARG A 89 5.02 -0.96 15.77
N GLY A 90 5.59 0.23 15.58
CA GLY A 90 6.68 0.72 16.41
C GLY A 90 6.24 1.47 17.65
N GLY A 91 4.97 1.82 17.69
CA GLY A 91 4.46 2.64 18.74
C GLY A 91 3.80 1.98 19.86
#